data_255330e55b4289bc671d70cc6ebc24c8
#
_entry.id   255330e55b4289bc671d70cc6ebc24c8
#
_cell.length_a   1.000
_cell.length_b   1.000
_cell.length_c   1.000
_cell.angle_alpha   90.00
_cell.angle_beta   90.00
_cell.angle_gamma   90.00
#
_symmetry.space_group_name_H-M   'P 1'
#
loop_
_entity.id
_entity.type
_entity.pdbx_description
1 polymer ?
#
loop_
_entity_poly.entity_id
_entity_poly.type
_entity_poly.pdbx_seq_one_letter_code
_entity_poly.pdbx_strand_id
1 'polypeptide(L)'
;MKNIILANDFSENSEIAIKFAVELCKKTKSRLFIIHVFDISALLANPTEIPYFPNVDGELLEAQKTKLKEQFLNIAQDDSNQIEVVFESFEHTSVSMCILEKVEHYKGDLLVMGAHGKRQFLEFLIGSNTKSVITDCLCPVFVVPAEAEFHLPDKIMFASDIGADNIEALHALVSVAELFEAKIFVIHISTDYESFSLNRMNDFKKQMTLEINYPKLNFEFLLSNDINDRLDEYVRENSINLITMVEHEDKSFFERLFKRDHVKNMISLTQIPLLCFNQKYLVKRSFSEAEAKLKLH
;
A
#
# COMPACT_ATOMS: atom_id res chain seq x y z
N MET A 1 14.65 -3.71 2.72
CA MET A 1 14.17 -2.31 2.64
C MET A 1 15.18 -1.40 3.29
N LYS A 2 15.45 -0.21 2.72
CA LYS A 2 16.36 0.81 3.29
C LYS A 2 15.61 2.10 3.59
N ASN A 3 14.69 2.49 2.70
CA ASN A 3 13.94 3.74 2.78
C ASN A 3 12.45 3.47 2.69
N ILE A 4 11.70 3.87 3.70
CA ILE A 4 10.24 3.87 3.71
C ILE A 4 9.77 5.31 3.60
N ILE A 5 8.86 5.58 2.67
CA ILE A 5 8.24 6.89 2.51
C ILE A 5 6.85 6.83 3.12
N LEU A 6 6.49 7.80 3.92
CA LEU A 6 5.13 7.98 4.44
C LEU A 6 4.55 9.28 3.89
N ALA A 7 3.55 9.20 3.04
CA ALA A 7 2.78 10.35 2.61
C ALA A 7 1.70 10.67 3.64
N ASN A 8 1.80 11.84 4.28
CA ASN A 8 0.95 12.29 5.38
C ASN A 8 0.14 13.51 4.96
N ASP A 9 -1.17 13.48 5.23
CA ASP A 9 -2.11 14.57 4.95
C ASP A 9 -2.80 15.12 6.22
N PHE A 10 -2.31 14.75 7.39
CA PHE A 10 -2.87 15.08 8.71
C PHE A 10 -4.29 14.56 8.94
N SER A 11 -4.74 13.55 8.22
CA SER A 11 -5.98 12.84 8.48
C SER A 11 -5.82 11.82 9.62
N GLU A 12 -6.92 11.32 10.15
CA GLU A 12 -6.91 10.23 11.15
C GLU A 12 -6.25 8.97 10.61
N ASN A 13 -6.40 8.69 9.32
CA ASN A 13 -5.75 7.55 8.66
C ASN A 13 -4.23 7.68 8.66
N SER A 14 -3.71 8.92 8.58
CA SER A 14 -2.29 9.18 8.66
C SER A 14 -1.71 8.78 10.01
N GLU A 15 -2.48 8.82 11.10
CA GLU A 15 -2.01 8.39 12.42
C GLU A 15 -1.79 6.88 12.47
N ILE A 16 -2.71 6.10 11.90
CA ILE A 16 -2.56 4.65 11.81
C ILE A 16 -1.40 4.31 10.85
N ALA A 17 -1.29 5.03 9.73
CA ALA A 17 -0.18 4.87 8.79
C ALA A 17 1.18 5.14 9.42
N ILE A 18 1.30 6.13 10.33
CA ILE A 18 2.52 6.38 11.11
C ILE A 18 2.88 5.15 11.95
N LYS A 19 1.92 4.55 12.68
CA LYS A 19 2.18 3.36 13.51
C LYS A 19 2.71 2.19 12.67
N PHE A 20 2.09 1.92 11.52
CA PHE A 20 2.58 0.89 10.59
C PHE A 20 4.00 1.20 10.08
N ALA A 21 4.27 2.44 9.66
CA ALA A 21 5.57 2.84 9.15
C ALA A 21 6.66 2.72 10.23
N VAL A 22 6.38 3.10 11.47
CA VAL A 22 7.30 2.96 12.60
C VAL A 22 7.66 1.50 12.85
N GLU A 23 6.67 0.60 12.96
CA GLU A 23 6.92 -0.82 13.17
C GLU A 23 7.68 -1.49 12.01
N LEU A 24 7.35 -1.11 10.78
CA LEU A 24 8.10 -1.55 9.61
C LEU A 24 9.57 -1.10 9.69
N CYS A 25 9.82 0.17 10.03
CA CYS A 25 11.18 0.70 10.16
C CYS A 25 11.97 0.00 11.28
N LYS A 26 11.35 -0.28 12.43
CA LYS A 26 11.98 -1.03 13.53
C LYS A 26 12.42 -2.42 13.08
N LYS A 27 11.54 -3.15 12.38
CA LYS A 27 11.81 -4.51 11.88
C LYS A 27 12.87 -4.54 10.78
N THR A 28 12.82 -3.59 9.87
CA THR A 28 13.69 -3.57 8.68
C THR A 28 14.98 -2.75 8.87
N LYS A 29 15.06 -1.98 9.96
CA LYS A 29 16.12 -0.97 10.21
C LYS A 29 16.21 0.04 9.07
N SER A 30 15.05 0.42 8.53
CA SER A 30 14.92 1.39 7.45
C SER A 30 14.87 2.80 7.99
N ARG A 31 15.27 3.77 7.15
CA ARG A 31 15.01 5.19 7.37
C ARG A 31 13.57 5.51 6.97
N LEU A 32 12.88 6.34 7.74
CA LEU A 32 11.54 6.82 7.47
C LEU A 32 11.59 8.26 6.95
N PHE A 33 11.03 8.50 5.76
CA PHE A 33 10.79 9.82 5.22
C PHE A 33 9.31 10.14 5.35
N ILE A 34 8.96 11.09 6.20
CA ILE A 34 7.57 11.56 6.32
C ILE A 34 7.44 12.82 5.49
N ILE A 35 6.62 12.74 4.45
CA ILE A 35 6.39 13.84 3.51
C ILE A 35 4.96 14.34 3.59
N HIS A 36 4.79 15.66 3.58
CA HIS A 36 3.51 16.32 3.37
C HIS A 36 3.54 17.13 2.08
N VAL A 37 2.59 16.88 1.21
CA VAL A 37 2.44 17.62 -0.05
C VAL A 37 1.13 18.39 -0.01
N PHE A 38 1.17 19.68 -0.31
CA PHE A 38 -0.01 20.55 -0.33
C PHE A 38 0.00 21.46 -1.56
N ASP A 39 -1.17 21.86 -1.99
CA ASP A 39 -1.38 22.87 -3.03
C ASP A 39 -1.78 24.19 -2.37
N ILE A 40 -0.94 25.20 -2.51
CA ILE A 40 -1.17 26.51 -1.93
C ILE A 40 -2.42 27.19 -2.52
N SER A 41 -2.73 26.93 -3.80
CA SER A 41 -3.92 27.47 -4.47
C SER A 41 -5.20 26.94 -3.80
N ALA A 42 -5.21 25.67 -3.42
CA ALA A 42 -6.33 25.06 -2.70
C ALA A 42 -6.48 25.59 -1.27
N LEU A 43 -5.37 25.94 -0.61
CA LEU A 43 -5.37 26.57 0.71
C LEU A 43 -5.90 28.01 0.63
N LEU A 44 -5.46 28.80 -0.34
CA LEU A 44 -5.90 30.20 -0.54
C LEU A 44 -7.39 30.32 -0.89
N ALA A 45 -7.98 29.24 -1.46
CA ALA A 45 -9.43 29.20 -1.70
C ALA A 45 -10.28 29.14 -0.41
N ASN A 46 -9.67 28.77 0.74
CA ASN A 46 -10.31 28.71 2.07
C ASN A 46 -9.55 29.59 3.08
N PRO A 47 -9.65 30.92 3.01
CA PRO A 47 -8.81 31.87 3.77
C PRO A 47 -9.00 31.83 5.29
N THR A 48 -10.01 31.14 5.79
CA THR A 48 -10.27 31.03 7.26
C THR A 48 -9.28 30.09 7.98
N GLU A 49 -8.49 29.30 7.27
CA GLU A 49 -7.55 28.33 7.84
C GLU A 49 -6.08 28.77 7.72
N ILE A 50 -5.78 29.91 7.08
CA ILE A 50 -4.41 30.34 6.85
C ILE A 50 -4.01 31.42 7.85
N PRO A 51 -3.02 31.15 8.72
CA PRO A 51 -2.35 32.24 9.45
C PRO A 51 -1.68 33.19 8.43
N TYR A 52 -1.68 34.49 8.76
CA TYR A 52 -0.95 35.47 7.95
C TYR A 52 0.54 35.19 7.96
N PHE A 53 1.09 34.77 6.81
CA PHE A 53 2.52 34.58 6.61
C PHE A 53 3.05 35.69 5.69
N PRO A 54 3.95 36.55 6.18
CA PRO A 54 4.54 37.64 5.35
C PRO A 54 5.47 37.12 4.23
N ASN A 55 5.99 35.89 4.37
CA ASN A 55 6.85 35.20 3.40
C ASN A 55 6.31 33.81 3.15
N VAL A 56 5.30 33.71 2.27
CA VAL A 56 4.42 32.54 2.12
C VAL A 56 5.18 31.24 1.83
N ASP A 57 6.27 31.30 1.08
CA ASP A 57 6.90 30.08 0.56
C ASP A 57 7.78 29.36 1.62
N GLY A 58 8.61 30.09 2.36
CA GLY A 58 9.53 29.48 3.33
C GLY A 58 8.90 29.19 4.69
N GLU A 59 8.15 30.14 5.24
CA GLU A 59 7.55 30.03 6.58
C GLU A 59 6.43 28.97 6.61
N LEU A 60 5.65 28.87 5.54
CA LEU A 60 4.58 27.88 5.45
C LEU A 60 5.15 26.45 5.36
N LEU A 61 6.19 26.24 4.56
CA LEU A 61 6.87 24.94 4.47
C LEU A 61 7.43 24.50 5.83
N GLU A 62 8.12 25.39 6.55
CA GLU A 62 8.65 25.08 7.88
C GLU A 62 7.54 24.87 8.93
N ALA A 63 6.43 25.59 8.84
CA ALA A 63 5.28 25.37 9.70
C ALA A 63 4.65 23.96 9.47
N GLN A 64 4.48 23.55 8.21
CA GLN A 64 3.97 22.22 7.88
C GLN A 64 4.92 21.12 8.35
N LYS A 65 6.23 21.31 8.18
CA LYS A 65 7.26 20.38 8.64
C LYS A 65 7.27 20.26 10.19
N THR A 66 7.12 21.36 10.89
CA THR A 66 7.00 21.36 12.36
C THR A 66 5.76 20.58 12.81
N LYS A 67 4.63 20.80 12.16
CA LYS A 67 3.38 20.07 12.42
C LYS A 67 3.51 18.57 12.17
N LEU A 68 4.20 18.17 11.10
CA LEU A 68 4.51 16.74 10.84
C LEU A 68 5.31 16.12 11.99
N LYS A 69 6.34 16.82 12.45
CA LYS A 69 7.18 16.37 13.56
C LYS A 69 6.39 16.24 14.86
N GLU A 70 5.56 17.21 15.17
CA GLU A 70 4.71 17.18 16.38
C GLU A 70 3.72 16.01 16.33
N GLN A 71 3.02 15.81 15.22
CA GLN A 71 2.10 14.68 15.04
C GLN A 71 2.85 13.34 15.20
N PHE A 72 4.00 13.18 14.54
CA PHE A 72 4.81 11.98 14.64
C PHE A 72 5.24 11.69 16.08
N LEU A 73 5.77 12.68 16.80
CA LEU A 73 6.22 12.52 18.19
C LEU A 73 5.06 12.14 19.13
N ASN A 74 3.88 12.71 18.93
CA ASN A 74 2.69 12.38 19.72
C ASN A 74 2.25 10.93 19.52
N ILE A 75 2.43 10.37 18.31
CA ILE A 75 1.99 9.02 17.95
C ILE A 75 3.06 7.97 18.26
N ALA A 76 4.30 8.24 17.85
CA ALA A 76 5.41 7.30 17.98
C ALA A 76 5.99 7.23 19.41
N GLN A 77 5.84 8.31 20.21
CA GLN A 77 6.31 8.36 21.60
C GLN A 77 7.75 7.84 21.74
N ASP A 78 7.96 6.85 22.60
CA ASP A 78 9.28 6.26 22.87
C ASP A 78 9.92 5.57 21.65
N ASP A 79 9.12 5.12 20.71
CA ASP A 79 9.58 4.49 19.48
C ASP A 79 10.26 5.47 18.52
N SER A 80 10.00 6.77 18.68
CA SER A 80 10.62 7.83 17.87
C SER A 80 12.16 7.83 17.91
N ASN A 81 12.74 7.36 19.02
CA ASN A 81 14.19 7.30 19.23
C ASN A 81 14.84 6.02 18.65
N GLN A 82 14.03 5.06 18.17
CA GLN A 82 14.52 3.77 17.69
C GLN A 82 14.73 3.74 16.17
N ILE A 83 14.29 4.78 15.46
CA ILE A 83 14.32 4.85 13.99
C ILE A 83 14.88 6.21 13.53
N GLU A 84 15.50 6.21 12.36
CA GLU A 84 15.93 7.44 11.70
C GLU A 84 14.78 8.04 10.92
N VAL A 85 14.38 9.29 11.23
CA VAL A 85 13.24 9.95 10.59
C VAL A 85 13.65 11.27 9.97
N VAL A 86 13.19 11.51 8.74
CA VAL A 86 13.35 12.77 8.00
C VAL A 86 11.95 13.34 7.74
N PHE A 87 11.75 14.62 8.05
CA PHE A 87 10.49 15.34 7.84
C PHE A 87 10.67 16.35 6.72
N GLU A 88 9.76 16.31 5.74
CA GLU A 88 9.78 17.23 4.60
C GLU A 88 8.37 17.67 4.24
N SER A 89 8.24 18.92 3.80
CA SER A 89 7.00 19.43 3.25
C SER A 89 7.25 20.03 1.86
N PHE A 90 6.30 19.84 0.97
CA PHE A 90 6.41 20.28 -0.42
C PHE A 90 5.13 20.99 -0.86
N GLU A 91 5.31 22.10 -1.55
CA GLU A 91 4.26 22.75 -2.30
C GLU A 91 4.26 22.20 -3.72
N HIS A 92 3.12 21.72 -4.20
CA HIS A 92 2.97 21.23 -5.56
C HIS A 92 1.51 21.17 -5.97
N THR A 93 1.21 21.61 -7.20
CA THR A 93 -0.16 21.63 -7.76
C THR A 93 -0.76 20.24 -7.95
N SER A 94 0.06 19.20 -8.11
CA SER A 94 -0.34 17.79 -8.17
C SER A 94 0.29 17.00 -7.04
N VAL A 95 -0.50 16.70 -6.02
CA VAL A 95 -0.05 15.94 -4.85
C VAL A 95 0.50 14.56 -5.24
N SER A 96 -0.19 13.82 -6.12
CA SER A 96 0.23 12.49 -6.55
C SER A 96 1.55 12.52 -7.33
N MET A 97 1.74 13.47 -8.24
CA MET A 97 2.99 13.60 -8.99
C MET A 97 4.16 13.90 -8.06
N CYS A 98 4.00 14.83 -7.12
CA CYS A 98 5.05 15.13 -6.15
C CYS A 98 5.41 13.91 -5.30
N ILE A 99 4.43 13.15 -4.80
CA ILE A 99 4.69 11.92 -4.04
C ILE A 99 5.54 10.94 -4.88
N LEU A 100 5.18 10.70 -6.16
CA LEU A 100 5.91 9.81 -7.05
C LEU A 100 7.35 10.26 -7.27
N GLU A 101 7.57 11.57 -7.52
CA GLU A 101 8.91 12.16 -7.64
C GLU A 101 9.76 11.97 -6.37
N LYS A 102 9.14 12.14 -5.18
CA LYS A 102 9.86 11.95 -3.92
C LYS A 102 10.16 10.48 -3.63
N VAL A 103 9.28 9.55 -4.00
CA VAL A 103 9.58 8.11 -3.95
C VAL A 103 10.82 7.79 -4.78
N GLU A 104 10.94 8.32 -5.99
CA GLU A 104 12.13 8.12 -6.83
C GLU A 104 13.36 8.81 -6.26
N HIS A 105 13.24 10.07 -5.84
CA HIS A 105 14.34 10.87 -5.29
C HIS A 105 14.97 10.20 -4.07
N TYR A 106 14.16 9.75 -3.11
CA TYR A 106 14.62 9.08 -1.89
C TYR A 106 14.89 7.58 -2.09
N LYS A 107 14.68 7.06 -3.30
CA LYS A 107 14.79 5.63 -3.62
C LYS A 107 13.97 4.79 -2.64
N GLY A 108 12.69 5.14 -2.51
CA GLY A 108 11.76 4.47 -1.62
C GLY A 108 11.57 3.00 -1.99
N ASP A 109 11.71 2.12 -1.01
CA ASP A 109 11.46 0.68 -1.16
C ASP A 109 9.99 0.33 -0.86
N LEU A 110 9.30 1.20 -0.13
CA LEU A 110 7.88 1.10 0.21
C LEU A 110 7.32 2.50 0.39
N LEU A 111 6.14 2.74 -0.15
CA LEU A 111 5.34 3.92 0.16
C LEU A 111 4.17 3.52 1.07
N VAL A 112 4.00 4.23 2.17
CA VAL A 112 2.85 4.10 3.09
C VAL A 112 1.99 5.34 2.97
N MET A 113 0.67 5.17 2.88
CA MET A 113 -0.26 6.30 2.81
C MET A 113 -1.67 5.92 3.29
N GLY A 114 -2.46 6.91 3.70
CA GLY A 114 -3.88 6.72 3.97
C GLY A 114 -4.70 6.50 2.70
N ALA A 115 -5.81 5.79 2.80
CA ALA A 115 -6.72 5.56 1.68
C ALA A 115 -7.43 6.84 1.21
N HIS A 116 -7.68 7.79 2.11
CA HIS A 116 -8.39 9.06 1.86
C HIS A 116 -7.73 10.23 2.57
N GLY A 117 -7.82 11.41 1.94
CA GLY A 117 -7.58 12.68 2.61
C GLY A 117 -8.79 13.18 3.42
N LYS A 118 -8.62 14.28 4.14
CA LYS A 118 -9.57 14.89 5.12
C LYS A 118 -11.02 15.14 4.63
N ARG A 119 -11.33 15.02 3.36
CA ARG A 119 -12.57 15.59 2.78
C ARG A 119 -13.72 14.62 2.48
N GLN A 120 -13.60 13.31 2.72
CA GLN A 120 -14.66 12.36 2.33
C GLN A 120 -15.05 11.40 3.46
N PHE A 121 -16.11 11.77 4.18
CA PHE A 121 -16.63 11.05 5.36
C PHE A 121 -17.68 9.97 5.05
N LEU A 122 -18.13 9.75 3.83
CA LEU A 122 -19.36 8.98 3.62
C LEU A 122 -19.32 7.82 2.62
N GLU A 123 -18.21 7.62 1.90
CA GLU A 123 -18.14 6.50 0.96
C GLU A 123 -16.71 5.93 0.93
N PHE A 124 -16.61 4.63 1.03
CA PHE A 124 -15.35 3.90 0.88
C PHE A 124 -14.85 4.02 -0.57
N LEU A 125 -14.29 5.17 -0.89
CA LEU A 125 -13.65 5.45 -2.16
C LEU A 125 -12.20 5.78 -1.87
N ILE A 126 -11.27 5.03 -2.44
CA ILE A 126 -9.88 5.45 -2.45
C ILE A 126 -9.79 6.80 -3.14
N GLY A 127 -9.09 7.74 -2.51
CA GLY A 127 -8.90 9.07 -3.03
C GLY A 127 -8.20 9.06 -4.40
N SER A 128 -8.48 10.07 -5.23
CA SER A 128 -7.88 10.18 -6.57
C SER A 128 -6.36 10.17 -6.54
N ASN A 129 -5.74 10.83 -5.56
CA ASN A 129 -4.29 10.82 -5.37
C ASN A 129 -3.77 9.42 -5.05
N THR A 130 -4.44 8.70 -4.13
CA THR A 130 -4.05 7.33 -3.76
C THR A 130 -4.16 6.39 -4.95
N LYS A 131 -5.24 6.49 -5.73
CA LYS A 131 -5.41 5.69 -6.95
C LYS A 131 -4.30 5.96 -7.97
N SER A 132 -4.01 7.23 -8.26
CA SER A 132 -2.93 7.61 -9.17
C SER A 132 -1.58 7.08 -8.71
N VAL A 133 -1.29 7.20 -7.41
CA VAL A 133 -0.05 6.70 -6.82
C VAL A 133 0.06 5.18 -6.91
N ILE A 134 -1.01 4.42 -6.62
CA ILE A 134 -1.00 2.95 -6.75
C ILE A 134 -0.67 2.53 -8.18
N THR A 135 -1.23 3.22 -9.18
CA THR A 135 -1.02 2.89 -10.61
C THR A 135 0.41 3.17 -11.07
N ASP A 136 1.04 4.25 -10.58
CA ASP A 136 2.27 4.78 -11.16
C ASP A 136 3.52 4.62 -10.27
N CYS A 137 3.38 4.21 -9.01
CA CYS A 137 4.49 4.13 -8.07
C CYS A 137 5.50 3.04 -8.45
N LEU A 138 6.80 3.38 -8.39
CA LEU A 138 7.90 2.44 -8.68
C LEU A 138 8.39 1.65 -7.46
N CYS A 139 7.58 1.59 -6.41
CA CYS A 139 7.71 0.68 -5.26
C CYS A 139 6.33 0.20 -4.82
N PRO A 140 6.23 -0.85 -3.99
CA PRO A 140 4.94 -1.26 -3.41
C PRO A 140 4.29 -0.12 -2.63
N VAL A 141 2.95 -0.07 -2.67
CA VAL A 141 2.16 0.95 -1.95
C VAL A 141 1.34 0.28 -0.87
N PHE A 142 1.60 0.64 0.39
CA PHE A 142 0.85 0.19 1.55
C PHE A 142 -0.22 1.24 1.89
N VAL A 143 -1.48 0.87 1.67
CA VAL A 143 -2.63 1.76 1.83
C VAL A 143 -3.36 1.42 3.12
N VAL A 144 -3.54 2.40 3.98
CA VAL A 144 -4.20 2.26 5.28
C VAL A 144 -5.60 2.85 5.22
N PRO A 145 -6.67 2.03 5.36
CA PRO A 145 -8.05 2.51 5.42
C PRO A 145 -8.31 3.35 6.68
N ALA A 146 -9.39 4.15 6.63
CA ALA A 146 -9.80 5.02 7.73
C ALA A 146 -10.14 4.27 9.01
N GLU A 147 -10.77 3.12 8.84
CA GLU A 147 -11.29 2.30 9.94
C GLU A 147 -10.36 1.12 10.28
N ALA A 148 -9.14 1.11 9.72
CA ALA A 148 -8.18 0.05 10.00
C ALA A 148 -7.75 0.09 11.46
N GLU A 149 -7.77 -1.07 12.12
CA GLU A 149 -7.08 -1.24 13.38
C GLU A 149 -5.60 -1.55 13.14
N PHE A 150 -4.73 -1.07 14.03
CA PHE A 150 -3.32 -1.36 13.90
C PHE A 150 -3.02 -2.80 14.37
N HIS A 151 -2.72 -3.67 13.43
CA HIS A 151 -2.21 -5.01 13.66
C HIS A 151 -1.02 -5.31 12.73
N LEU A 152 0.01 -5.95 13.26
CA LEU A 152 1.08 -6.45 12.40
C LEU A 152 0.57 -7.58 11.51
N PRO A 153 0.94 -7.61 10.22
CA PRO A 153 0.47 -8.66 9.32
C PRO A 153 0.94 -10.04 9.76
N ASP A 154 0.02 -10.93 10.10
CA ASP A 154 0.30 -12.34 10.38
C ASP A 154 -0.45 -13.29 9.45
N LYS A 155 -1.52 -12.81 8.80
CA LYS A 155 -2.30 -13.52 7.80
C LYS A 155 -2.58 -12.61 6.60
N ILE A 156 -1.90 -12.88 5.51
CA ILE A 156 -1.94 -12.11 4.28
C ILE A 156 -2.74 -12.85 3.22
N MET A 157 -3.77 -12.22 2.68
CA MET A 157 -4.46 -12.70 1.48
C MET A 157 -3.83 -12.07 0.24
N PHE A 158 -3.39 -12.89 -0.70
CA PHE A 158 -2.98 -12.47 -2.04
C PHE A 158 -4.09 -12.83 -3.03
N ALA A 159 -4.86 -11.83 -3.44
CA ALA A 159 -5.90 -12.00 -4.45
C ALA A 159 -5.26 -12.06 -5.85
N SER A 160 -5.32 -13.22 -6.50
CA SER A 160 -4.60 -13.53 -7.73
C SER A 160 -5.54 -13.84 -8.88
N ASP A 161 -5.28 -13.25 -10.04
CA ASP A 161 -5.90 -13.64 -11.32
C ASP A 161 -5.09 -14.74 -12.07
N ILE A 162 -4.03 -15.27 -11.43
CA ILE A 162 -3.12 -16.29 -11.97
C ILE A 162 -2.39 -15.79 -13.24
N GLY A 163 -2.17 -14.48 -13.35
CA GLY A 163 -1.37 -13.88 -14.42
C GLY A 163 0.14 -13.99 -14.16
N ALA A 164 0.94 -13.74 -15.18
CA ALA A 164 2.41 -13.78 -15.07
C ALA A 164 2.94 -12.77 -14.04
N ASP A 165 2.35 -11.58 -13.95
CA ASP A 165 2.75 -10.55 -13.01
C ASP A 165 2.53 -10.95 -11.54
N ASN A 166 1.62 -11.91 -11.29
CA ASN A 166 1.37 -12.44 -9.95
C ASN A 166 2.54 -13.28 -9.42
N ILE A 167 3.37 -13.83 -10.30
CA ILE A 167 4.58 -14.58 -9.91
C ILE A 167 5.58 -13.63 -9.26
N GLU A 168 5.91 -12.53 -9.95
CA GLU A 168 6.83 -11.51 -9.45
C GLU A 168 6.28 -10.81 -8.21
N ALA A 169 4.98 -10.56 -8.16
CA ALA A 169 4.32 -9.99 -6.99
C ALA A 169 4.41 -10.94 -5.78
N LEU A 170 4.24 -12.23 -5.97
CA LEU A 170 4.34 -13.21 -4.90
C LEU A 170 5.78 -13.33 -4.37
N HIS A 171 6.79 -13.28 -5.24
CA HIS A 171 8.19 -13.17 -4.81
C HIS A 171 8.45 -11.93 -3.95
N ALA A 172 7.90 -10.77 -4.37
CA ALA A 172 8.01 -9.55 -3.59
C ALA A 172 7.28 -9.65 -2.24
N LEU A 173 6.08 -10.26 -2.23
CA LEU A 173 5.27 -10.43 -1.04
C LEU A 173 5.94 -11.34 -0.01
N VAL A 174 6.57 -12.42 -0.44
CA VAL A 174 7.29 -13.34 0.48
C VAL A 174 8.35 -12.60 1.27
N SER A 175 9.10 -11.68 0.64
CA SER A 175 10.09 -10.86 1.35
C SER A 175 9.47 -9.97 2.45
N VAL A 176 8.22 -9.55 2.27
CA VAL A 176 7.46 -8.81 3.29
C VAL A 176 6.94 -9.77 4.37
N ALA A 177 6.38 -10.91 3.96
CA ALA A 177 5.81 -11.89 4.88
C ALA A 177 6.85 -12.50 5.82
N GLU A 178 8.09 -12.69 5.35
CA GLU A 178 9.21 -13.16 6.17
C GLU A 178 9.52 -12.23 7.35
N LEU A 179 9.39 -10.90 7.18
CA LEU A 179 9.61 -9.93 8.25
C LEU A 179 8.65 -10.10 9.43
N PHE A 180 7.45 -10.60 9.15
CA PHE A 180 6.37 -10.78 10.13
C PHE A 180 6.08 -12.24 10.44
N GLU A 181 6.79 -13.17 9.81
CA GLU A 181 6.50 -14.60 9.84
C GLU A 181 5.04 -14.92 9.45
N ALA A 182 4.47 -14.12 8.56
CA ALA A 182 3.06 -14.13 8.20
C ALA A 182 2.71 -15.36 7.33
N LYS A 183 1.48 -15.87 7.46
CA LYS A 183 0.93 -16.86 6.53
C LYS A 183 0.42 -16.13 5.28
N ILE A 184 0.74 -16.66 4.10
CA ILE A 184 0.20 -16.18 2.82
C ILE A 184 -0.85 -17.15 2.31
N PHE A 185 -2.03 -16.63 1.99
CA PHE A 185 -3.12 -17.33 1.34
C PHE A 185 -3.27 -16.76 -0.08
N VAL A 186 -2.82 -17.52 -1.07
CA VAL A 186 -2.99 -17.17 -2.49
C VAL A 186 -4.37 -17.65 -2.92
N ILE A 187 -5.26 -16.71 -3.20
CA ILE A 187 -6.68 -16.97 -3.48
C ILE A 187 -6.97 -16.64 -4.93
N HIS A 188 -7.51 -17.61 -5.64
CA HIS A 188 -8.11 -17.39 -6.95
C HIS A 188 -9.60 -17.74 -6.90
N ILE A 189 -10.45 -16.80 -7.33
CA ILE A 189 -11.90 -16.99 -7.41
C ILE A 189 -12.31 -17.04 -8.87
N SER A 190 -13.02 -18.11 -9.25
CA SER A 190 -13.61 -18.27 -10.57
C SER A 190 -15.14 -18.30 -10.48
N THR A 191 -15.78 -17.80 -11.52
CA THR A 191 -17.23 -17.90 -11.67
C THR A 191 -17.68 -19.22 -12.29
N ASP A 192 -16.74 -19.94 -12.93
CA ASP A 192 -17.00 -21.19 -13.66
C ASP A 192 -16.13 -22.34 -13.17
N TYR A 193 -16.72 -23.54 -13.13
CA TYR A 193 -16.03 -24.82 -12.90
C TYR A 193 -15.23 -25.28 -14.14
N GLU A 194 -14.64 -24.35 -14.85
CA GLU A 194 -13.84 -24.76 -16.01
C GLU A 194 -12.60 -25.51 -15.55
N SER A 195 -12.41 -26.70 -16.08
CA SER A 195 -11.20 -27.50 -15.90
C SER A 195 -9.93 -26.72 -16.24
N PHE A 196 -10.05 -25.73 -17.11
CA PHE A 196 -9.02 -24.78 -17.49
C PHE A 196 -8.55 -23.91 -16.32
N SER A 197 -9.44 -23.34 -15.53
CA SER A 197 -9.09 -22.51 -14.36
C SER A 197 -8.42 -23.32 -13.26
N LEU A 198 -8.89 -24.54 -13.01
CA LEU A 198 -8.26 -25.47 -12.05
C LEU A 198 -6.87 -25.89 -12.50
N ASN A 199 -6.68 -26.18 -13.79
CA ASN A 199 -5.36 -26.56 -14.32
C ASN A 199 -4.37 -25.38 -14.21
N ARG A 200 -4.80 -24.16 -14.58
CA ARG A 200 -3.98 -22.95 -14.42
C ARG A 200 -3.54 -22.73 -12.97
N MET A 201 -4.47 -22.89 -12.02
CA MET A 201 -4.13 -22.76 -10.59
C MET A 201 -3.15 -23.83 -10.13
N ASN A 202 -3.32 -25.08 -10.59
CA ASN A 202 -2.39 -26.16 -10.26
C ASN A 202 -1.00 -25.93 -10.87
N ASP A 203 -0.93 -25.45 -12.11
CA ASP A 203 0.33 -25.12 -12.77
C ASP A 203 1.02 -23.94 -12.06
N PHE A 204 0.28 -22.90 -11.72
CA PHE A 204 0.77 -21.76 -10.95
C PHE A 204 1.30 -22.21 -9.58
N LYS A 205 0.51 -23.01 -8.84
CA LYS A 205 0.94 -23.59 -7.55
C LYS A 205 2.22 -24.39 -7.68
N LYS A 206 2.30 -25.26 -8.71
CA LYS A 206 3.48 -26.09 -8.96
C LYS A 206 4.70 -25.24 -9.24
N GLN A 207 4.58 -24.25 -10.10
CA GLN A 207 5.67 -23.32 -10.41
C GLN A 207 6.11 -22.58 -9.14
N MET A 208 5.18 -22.00 -8.39
CA MET A 208 5.50 -21.25 -7.17
C MET A 208 6.15 -22.10 -6.09
N THR A 209 5.71 -23.35 -5.94
CA THR A 209 6.31 -24.26 -4.94
C THR A 209 7.75 -24.64 -5.32
N LEU A 210 8.11 -24.63 -6.61
CA LEU A 210 9.47 -24.88 -7.08
C LEU A 210 10.39 -23.67 -6.92
N GLU A 211 9.85 -22.46 -7.08
CA GLU A 211 10.62 -21.20 -7.09
C GLU A 211 10.70 -20.55 -5.71
N ILE A 212 9.67 -20.72 -4.87
CA ILE A 212 9.53 -20.05 -3.58
C ILE A 212 9.62 -21.07 -2.44
N ASN A 213 10.69 -20.97 -1.66
CA ASN A 213 10.86 -21.76 -0.45
C ASN A 213 10.30 -21.01 0.78
N TYR A 214 8.95 -20.89 0.86
CA TYR A 214 8.28 -20.29 1.99
C TYR A 214 7.25 -21.25 2.59
N PRO A 215 7.49 -21.80 3.79
CA PRO A 215 6.67 -22.89 4.34
C PRO A 215 5.25 -22.48 4.75
N LYS A 216 4.99 -21.16 4.89
CA LYS A 216 3.68 -20.64 5.29
C LYS A 216 2.85 -20.15 4.09
N LEU A 217 3.11 -20.68 2.89
CA LEU A 217 2.42 -20.35 1.65
C LEU A 217 1.31 -21.37 1.37
N ASN A 218 0.07 -20.90 1.23
CA ASN A 218 -1.11 -21.71 0.97
C ASN A 218 -1.79 -21.25 -0.33
N PHE A 219 -2.36 -22.19 -1.08
CA PHE A 219 -3.06 -21.90 -2.34
C PHE A 219 -4.48 -22.44 -2.26
N GLU A 220 -5.46 -21.59 -2.54
CA GLU A 220 -6.86 -21.95 -2.53
C GLU A 220 -7.57 -21.48 -3.81
N PHE A 221 -8.37 -22.37 -4.36
CA PHE A 221 -9.25 -22.10 -5.48
C PHE A 221 -10.69 -22.08 -4.97
N LEU A 222 -11.38 -20.99 -5.18
CA LEU A 222 -12.72 -20.78 -4.71
C LEU A 222 -13.66 -20.54 -5.90
N LEU A 223 -14.91 -20.95 -5.74
CA LEU A 223 -15.97 -20.72 -6.71
C LEU A 223 -16.99 -19.76 -6.16
N SER A 224 -17.34 -18.76 -6.93
CA SER A 224 -18.43 -17.85 -6.59
C SER A 224 -18.88 -17.08 -7.84
N ASN A 225 -20.19 -16.84 -7.94
CA ASN A 225 -20.74 -15.93 -8.93
C ASN A 225 -20.49 -14.46 -8.54
N ASP A 226 -20.22 -14.17 -7.26
CA ASP A 226 -19.80 -12.88 -6.77
C ASP A 226 -18.40 -12.99 -6.14
N ILE A 227 -17.43 -12.44 -6.86
CA ILE A 227 -16.01 -12.48 -6.44
C ILE A 227 -15.82 -11.63 -5.17
N ASN A 228 -16.49 -10.49 -5.10
CA ASN A 228 -16.31 -9.53 -4.03
C ASN A 228 -16.88 -10.03 -2.71
N ASP A 229 -18.11 -10.54 -2.74
CA ASP A 229 -18.74 -11.13 -1.55
C ASP A 229 -17.91 -12.32 -1.05
N ARG A 230 -17.39 -13.16 -1.95
CA ARG A 230 -16.56 -14.31 -1.56
C ARG A 230 -15.21 -13.92 -0.97
N LEU A 231 -14.60 -12.85 -1.48
CA LEU A 231 -13.37 -12.31 -0.86
C LEU A 231 -13.65 -11.77 0.55
N ASP A 232 -14.74 -11.02 0.75
CA ASP A 232 -15.11 -10.48 2.06
C ASP A 232 -15.42 -11.59 3.08
N GLU A 233 -16.14 -12.63 2.65
CA GLU A 233 -16.37 -13.84 3.47
C GLU A 233 -15.03 -14.50 3.85
N TYR A 234 -14.15 -14.71 2.87
CA TYR A 234 -12.87 -15.35 3.10
C TYR A 234 -12.00 -14.58 4.10
N VAL A 235 -11.98 -13.25 3.97
CA VAL A 235 -11.28 -12.36 4.89
C VAL A 235 -11.76 -12.56 6.34
N ARG A 236 -13.09 -12.60 6.54
CA ARG A 236 -13.69 -12.80 7.87
C ARG A 236 -13.43 -14.21 8.43
N GLU A 237 -13.68 -15.25 7.62
CA GLU A 237 -13.53 -16.65 8.02
C GLU A 237 -12.09 -16.97 8.45
N ASN A 238 -11.11 -16.38 7.81
CA ASN A 238 -9.69 -16.64 8.03
C ASN A 238 -8.99 -15.60 8.91
N SER A 239 -9.70 -14.54 9.33
CA SER A 239 -9.14 -13.42 10.10
C SER A 239 -7.92 -12.80 9.37
N ILE A 240 -8.06 -12.52 8.08
CA ILE A 240 -7.05 -11.87 7.27
C ILE A 240 -6.83 -10.43 7.77
N ASN A 241 -5.58 -10.00 7.90
CA ASN A 241 -5.24 -8.65 8.37
C ASN A 241 -4.32 -7.86 7.43
N LEU A 242 -4.01 -8.41 6.28
CA LEU A 242 -3.42 -7.69 5.13
C LEU A 242 -3.94 -8.28 3.83
N ILE A 243 -4.40 -7.43 2.93
CA ILE A 243 -4.78 -7.84 1.57
C ILE A 243 -3.68 -7.38 0.61
N THR A 244 -3.30 -8.26 -0.30
CA THR A 244 -2.32 -7.95 -1.33
C THR A 244 -2.91 -8.19 -2.72
N MET A 245 -2.60 -7.31 -3.65
CA MET A 245 -3.06 -7.41 -5.03
C MET A 245 -2.08 -6.81 -6.02
N VAL A 246 -2.25 -7.18 -7.30
CA VAL A 246 -1.56 -6.54 -8.43
C VAL A 246 -2.54 -5.63 -9.15
N GLU A 247 -2.16 -4.37 -9.33
CA GLU A 247 -2.92 -3.40 -10.12
C GLU A 247 -2.41 -3.37 -11.55
N HIS A 248 -3.33 -3.47 -12.51
CA HIS A 248 -3.08 -3.45 -13.94
C HIS A 248 -3.70 -2.21 -14.58
N GLU A 249 -3.01 -1.59 -15.53
CA GLU A 249 -3.51 -0.39 -16.24
C GLU A 249 -4.82 -0.66 -16.98
N ASP A 250 -4.92 -1.80 -17.67
CA ASP A 250 -6.08 -2.14 -18.52
C ASP A 250 -7.24 -2.82 -17.79
N LYS A 251 -7.01 -3.36 -16.61
CA LYS A 251 -7.98 -4.14 -15.84
C LYS A 251 -7.81 -3.86 -14.37
N SER A 252 -8.15 -2.64 -13.95
CA SER A 252 -8.06 -2.26 -12.54
C SER A 252 -8.80 -3.27 -11.67
N PHE A 253 -8.04 -4.14 -11.00
CA PHE A 253 -8.58 -5.06 -10.00
C PHE A 253 -9.19 -4.24 -8.86
N PHE A 254 -8.56 -3.12 -8.60
CA PHE A 254 -8.98 -2.15 -7.62
C PHE A 254 -10.36 -1.56 -7.93
N GLU A 255 -10.62 -1.14 -9.18
CA GLU A 255 -11.95 -0.67 -9.59
C GLU A 255 -13.01 -1.75 -9.49
N ARG A 256 -12.66 -3.01 -9.71
CA ARG A 256 -13.58 -4.13 -9.59
C ARG A 256 -13.94 -4.42 -8.14
N LEU A 257 -12.96 -4.39 -7.22
CA LEU A 257 -13.16 -4.60 -5.79
C LEU A 257 -13.94 -3.47 -5.13
N PHE A 258 -13.69 -2.22 -5.54
CA PHE A 258 -14.24 -1.03 -4.89
C PHE A 258 -15.29 -0.29 -5.72
N LYS A 259 -15.98 -0.98 -6.64
CA LYS A 259 -17.15 -0.39 -7.33
C LYS A 259 -18.27 -0.08 -6.34
N ARG A 260 -18.84 1.12 -6.48
CA ARG A 260 -19.84 1.75 -5.61
C ARG A 260 -21.04 0.85 -5.24
N ASP A 261 -21.48 -0.01 -6.17
CA ASP A 261 -22.66 -0.86 -5.97
C ASP A 261 -22.40 -2.09 -5.09
N HIS A 262 -21.16 -2.51 -4.93
CA HIS A 262 -20.76 -3.67 -4.15
C HIS A 262 -20.23 -3.32 -2.75
N VAL A 263 -19.69 -2.11 -2.55
CA VAL A 263 -19.04 -1.67 -1.31
C VAL A 263 -19.96 -1.70 -0.07
N LYS A 264 -21.26 -1.53 -0.24
CA LYS A 264 -22.21 -1.53 0.89
C LYS A 264 -22.23 -2.85 1.69
N ASN A 265 -21.78 -3.94 1.06
CA ASN A 265 -21.77 -5.28 1.67
C ASN A 265 -20.37 -5.75 2.10
N MET A 266 -19.29 -4.99 1.74
CA MET A 266 -17.90 -5.41 1.91
C MET A 266 -17.24 -4.73 3.12
N ILE A 267 -17.88 -4.80 4.28
CA ILE A 267 -17.42 -4.08 5.49
C ILE A 267 -16.01 -4.50 5.90
N SER A 268 -15.67 -5.80 5.79
CA SER A 268 -14.38 -6.30 6.26
C SER A 268 -13.21 -5.87 5.39
N LEU A 269 -13.38 -5.84 4.05
CA LEU A 269 -12.34 -5.40 3.12
C LEU A 269 -12.00 -3.92 3.29
N THR A 270 -12.94 -3.12 3.83
CA THR A 270 -12.78 -1.69 4.03
C THR A 270 -11.98 -1.31 5.28
N GLN A 271 -11.73 -2.28 6.15
CA GLN A 271 -11.03 -2.08 7.43
C GLN A 271 -9.62 -2.66 7.44
N ILE A 272 -9.25 -3.39 6.38
CA ILE A 272 -7.97 -4.10 6.32
C ILE A 272 -7.00 -3.35 5.42
N PRO A 273 -5.75 -3.12 5.86
CA PRO A 273 -4.71 -2.54 5.02
C PRO A 273 -4.49 -3.31 3.72
N LEU A 274 -4.10 -2.56 2.69
CA LEU A 274 -3.82 -3.10 1.37
C LEU A 274 -2.33 -2.91 1.03
N LEU A 275 -1.68 -3.95 0.51
CA LEU A 275 -0.38 -3.86 -0.12
C LEU A 275 -0.55 -4.03 -1.62
N CYS A 276 -0.36 -2.97 -2.36
CA CYS A 276 -0.55 -2.95 -3.81
C CYS A 276 0.79 -3.01 -4.53
N PHE A 277 0.91 -3.95 -5.44
CA PHE A 277 1.94 -3.97 -6.46
C PHE A 277 1.32 -3.48 -7.76
N ASN A 278 2.08 -2.78 -8.60
CA ASN A 278 1.65 -2.45 -9.95
C ASN A 278 2.63 -2.99 -10.98
N GLN A 279 2.18 -3.06 -12.22
CA GLN A 279 2.95 -3.64 -13.32
C GLN A 279 4.28 -2.92 -13.55
N LYS A 280 4.31 -1.59 -13.43
CA LYS A 280 5.54 -0.78 -13.61
C LYS A 280 6.63 -1.17 -12.61
N TYR A 281 6.24 -1.32 -11.34
CA TYR A 281 7.15 -1.78 -10.29
C TYR A 281 7.65 -3.20 -10.56
N LEU A 282 6.77 -4.13 -10.91
CA LEU A 282 7.12 -5.54 -11.12
C LEU A 282 8.09 -5.70 -12.29
N VAL A 283 7.86 -4.99 -13.40
CA VAL A 283 8.78 -4.95 -14.55
C VAL A 283 10.15 -4.40 -14.14
N LYS A 284 10.19 -3.27 -13.43
CA LYS A 284 11.45 -2.69 -12.94
C LYS A 284 12.21 -3.65 -12.03
N ARG A 285 11.51 -4.34 -11.14
CA ARG A 285 12.10 -5.34 -10.23
C ARG A 285 12.73 -6.49 -10.99
N SER A 286 12.02 -7.10 -11.95
CA SER A 286 12.52 -8.22 -12.76
C SER A 286 13.82 -7.85 -13.50
N PHE A 287 13.90 -6.65 -14.08
CA PHE A 287 15.13 -6.16 -14.72
C PHE A 287 16.28 -6.02 -13.73
N SER A 288 16.02 -5.45 -12.55
CA SER A 288 17.06 -5.25 -11.53
C SER A 288 17.60 -6.57 -10.99
N GLU A 289 16.76 -7.58 -10.81
CA GLU A 289 17.17 -8.93 -10.37
C GLU A 289 17.97 -9.66 -11.45
N ALA A 290 17.59 -9.51 -12.72
CA ALA A 290 18.33 -10.07 -13.85
C ALA A 290 19.73 -9.46 -13.97
N GLU A 291 19.87 -8.14 -13.84
CA GLU A 291 21.17 -7.46 -13.84
C GLU A 291 22.06 -7.88 -12.65
N ALA A 292 21.45 -8.07 -11.45
CA ALA A 292 22.19 -8.52 -10.28
C ALA A 292 22.74 -9.94 -10.47
N LYS A 293 21.96 -10.84 -11.08
CA LYS A 293 22.40 -12.21 -11.41
C LYS A 293 23.54 -12.21 -12.45
N LEU A 294 23.49 -11.33 -13.46
CA LEU A 294 24.54 -11.20 -14.48
C LEU A 294 25.89 -10.68 -13.94
N LYS A 295 25.85 -9.88 -12.87
CA LYS A 295 27.08 -9.34 -12.22
C LYS A 295 27.77 -10.33 -11.27
N LEU A 296 27.13 -11.45 -10.95
CA LEU A 296 27.64 -12.50 -10.06
C LEU A 296 28.31 -13.66 -10.84
N HIS A 297 28.23 -13.63 -12.15
CA HIS A 297 28.92 -14.54 -13.10
C HIS A 297 29.97 -13.77 -13.89
#